data_de6196323b1fd1cdce7d9e9a8910473b
#
_entry.id   de6196323b1fd1cdce7d9e9a8910473b
#
_cell.length_a   1.000
_cell.length_b   1.000
_cell.length_c   1.000
_cell.angle_alpha   90.00
_cell.angle_beta   90.00
_cell.angle_gamma   90.00
#
_symmetry.space_group_name_H-M   'P 1'
#
loop_
_entity.id
_entity.type
_entity.pdbx_description
1 polymer ?
#
loop_
_entity_poly.entity_id
_entity_poly.type
_entity_poly.pdbx_seq_one_letter_code
_entity_poly.pdbx_strand_id
1 'polypeptide(L)'
;MEQREYIESAVASFRALLEEQLSRVAAMEEAQGLSDKQKECIRIGIVEGDGIGPIIVSAAEEILQVLLKEELDEGKVSLEKIGGLTIENRLATGQTLPKDTLEAIKKCDVFLKGPTTTPKGGTVESANVALRRALDLYANVRPVAIPEKGIDWTFFRENTEGEYELGSRGIEIPGKLAMDFKVTTKPGTERIARAAFEFAKKNGKKNVAIVTKANIMKKTDGNFSAICHEIAAEYPDIAVEDWYIDIMTANLVNEKIASRFEVFLLPNLYGDILTDEAAQLQGGVGTAGSANTGDRYAMFEAVHGSAPRMIEEGLGDYASPESILRATVMMLSHVGLQEKADRLAAALDALRAQGAVVVDGTPENATCKEFVSALLEQIK
;
A
#
# COMPACT_ATOMS: atom_id res chain seq x y z
N MET A 1 7.81 34.92 -24.24
CA MET A 1 8.95 33.98 -24.21
C MET A 1 9.08 33.34 -25.60
N GLU A 2 10.24 33.41 -26.22
CA GLU A 2 10.42 32.78 -27.55
C GLU A 2 10.46 31.24 -27.38
N GLN A 3 10.08 30.52 -28.42
CA GLN A 3 10.05 29.04 -28.42
C GLN A 3 11.40 28.43 -27.98
N ARG A 4 12.52 29.09 -28.28
CA ARG A 4 13.86 28.67 -27.88
C ARG A 4 14.07 28.73 -26.37
N GLU A 5 13.58 29.75 -25.68
CA GLU A 5 13.70 29.90 -24.22
C GLU A 5 12.92 28.78 -23.50
N TYR A 6 11.75 28.40 -24.00
CA TYR A 6 11.01 27.24 -23.47
C TYR A 6 11.82 25.94 -23.60
N ILE A 7 12.42 25.71 -24.77
CA ILE A 7 13.23 24.51 -25.01
C ILE A 7 14.45 24.48 -24.07
N GLU A 8 15.18 25.58 -23.96
CA GLU A 8 16.36 25.66 -23.09
C GLU A 8 15.99 25.43 -21.63
N SER A 9 14.89 26.02 -21.14
CA SER A 9 14.37 25.78 -19.79
C SER A 9 13.96 24.33 -19.56
N ALA A 10 13.24 23.73 -20.51
CA ALA A 10 12.83 22.32 -20.44
C ALA A 10 14.02 21.36 -20.41
N VAL A 11 15.04 21.61 -21.23
CA VAL A 11 16.27 20.79 -21.27
C VAL A 11 17.03 20.90 -19.95
N ALA A 12 17.14 22.11 -19.36
CA ALA A 12 17.78 22.32 -18.08
C ALA A 12 17.05 21.57 -16.96
N SER A 13 15.72 21.66 -16.92
CA SER A 13 14.87 20.91 -15.97
C SER A 13 15.04 19.41 -16.12
N PHE A 14 14.96 18.88 -17.35
CA PHE A 14 15.14 17.45 -17.62
C PHE A 14 16.53 16.95 -17.20
N ARG A 15 17.58 17.72 -17.45
CA ARG A 15 18.93 17.37 -17.01
C ARG A 15 19.00 17.21 -15.48
N ALA A 16 18.46 18.17 -14.74
CA ALA A 16 18.46 18.13 -13.28
C ALA A 16 17.70 16.92 -12.74
N LEU A 17 16.53 16.58 -13.34
CA LEU A 17 15.77 15.39 -13.00
C LEU A 17 16.56 14.10 -13.28
N LEU A 18 17.27 14.03 -14.39
CA LEU A 18 18.08 12.88 -14.75
C LEU A 18 19.26 12.68 -13.79
N GLU A 19 19.98 13.76 -13.44
CA GLU A 19 21.09 13.74 -12.48
C GLU A 19 20.60 13.29 -11.09
N GLU A 20 19.45 13.76 -10.65
CA GLU A 20 18.82 13.33 -9.39
C GLU A 20 18.48 11.83 -9.41
N GLN A 21 17.88 11.34 -10.50
CA GLN A 21 17.54 9.92 -10.61
C GLN A 21 18.77 9.01 -10.65
N LEU A 22 19.84 9.42 -11.31
CA LEU A 22 21.10 8.67 -11.29
C LEU A 22 21.72 8.63 -9.89
N SER A 23 21.66 9.72 -9.15
CA SER A 23 22.11 9.77 -7.75
C SER A 23 21.27 8.87 -6.85
N ARG A 24 19.93 8.82 -7.08
CA ARG A 24 19.03 7.91 -6.37
C ARG A 24 19.37 6.44 -6.63
N VAL A 25 19.63 6.07 -7.88
CA VAL A 25 20.04 4.70 -8.24
C VAL A 25 21.33 4.31 -7.52
N ALA A 26 22.36 5.17 -7.54
CA ALA A 26 23.61 4.92 -6.84
C ALA A 26 23.39 4.69 -5.33
N ALA A 27 22.54 5.50 -4.69
CA ALA A 27 22.21 5.34 -3.27
C ALA A 27 21.46 4.03 -2.99
N MET A 28 20.60 3.57 -3.89
CA MET A 28 19.91 2.28 -3.77
C MET A 28 20.88 1.09 -3.88
N GLU A 29 21.87 1.17 -4.76
CA GLU A 29 22.90 0.14 -4.93
C GLU A 29 23.81 0.04 -3.70
N GLU A 30 24.13 1.16 -3.06
CA GLU A 30 24.92 1.21 -1.82
C GLU A 30 24.15 0.69 -0.59
N ALA A 31 22.82 0.86 -0.56
CA ALA A 31 21.99 0.49 0.59
C ALA A 31 21.72 -1.03 0.73
N GLN A 32 22.05 -1.83 -0.27
CA GLN A 32 21.86 -3.29 -0.24
C GLN A 32 22.75 -3.92 0.84
N GLY A 33 22.14 -4.44 1.92
CA GLY A 33 22.84 -5.23 2.95
C GLY A 33 22.59 -4.87 4.41
N LEU A 34 21.56 -4.10 4.73
CA LEU A 34 21.19 -3.84 6.12
C LEU A 34 20.47 -5.06 6.73
N SER A 35 21.14 -5.75 7.66
CA SER A 35 20.63 -6.92 8.36
C SER A 35 19.67 -6.53 9.49
N ASP A 36 18.55 -7.26 9.60
CA ASP A 36 17.65 -7.23 10.76
C ASP A 36 18.36 -7.74 12.02
N LYS A 37 18.40 -6.90 13.06
CA LYS A 37 18.70 -7.37 14.41
C LYS A 37 17.40 -7.79 15.08
N GLN A 38 17.37 -8.97 15.68
CA GLN A 38 16.31 -9.37 16.60
C GLN A 38 16.13 -8.30 17.67
N LYS A 39 14.94 -7.71 17.78
CA LYS A 39 14.63 -6.63 18.71
C LYS A 39 13.97 -7.22 19.97
N GLU A 40 14.28 -6.66 21.14
CA GLU A 40 13.72 -7.08 22.42
C GLU A 40 12.25 -6.68 22.58
N CYS A 41 11.81 -5.61 21.93
CA CYS A 41 10.45 -5.10 21.96
C CYS A 41 10.02 -4.66 20.56
N ILE A 42 8.85 -5.08 20.12
CA ILE A 42 8.22 -4.65 18.86
C ILE A 42 7.45 -3.35 19.13
N ARG A 43 7.85 -2.27 18.47
CA ARG A 43 7.20 -0.97 18.56
C ARG A 43 6.25 -0.76 17.39
N ILE A 44 4.96 -0.65 17.66
CA ILE A 44 3.92 -0.43 16.69
C ILE A 44 3.45 1.02 16.79
N GLY A 45 3.73 1.83 15.76
CA GLY A 45 3.22 3.19 15.65
C GLY A 45 1.75 3.20 15.26
N ILE A 46 0.96 4.06 15.87
CA ILE A 46 -0.47 4.26 15.56
C ILE A 46 -0.66 5.69 15.06
N VAL A 47 -1.07 5.83 13.80
CA VAL A 47 -1.31 7.12 13.13
C VAL A 47 -2.76 7.22 12.69
N GLU A 48 -3.53 8.13 13.29
CA GLU A 48 -4.99 8.21 13.09
C GLU A 48 -5.37 8.69 11.67
N GLY A 49 -4.65 9.65 11.10
CA GLY A 49 -4.98 10.23 9.79
C GLY A 49 -6.16 11.20 9.83
N ASP A 50 -6.94 11.24 8.74
CA ASP A 50 -8.00 12.21 8.48
C ASP A 50 -9.38 11.55 8.35
N GLY A 51 -10.44 12.36 8.45
CA GLY A 51 -11.83 11.94 8.20
C GLY A 51 -12.27 10.79 9.09
N ILE A 52 -12.63 9.64 8.50
CA ILE A 52 -12.99 8.43 9.26
C ILE A 52 -11.80 7.73 9.91
N GLY A 53 -10.57 8.18 9.61
CA GLY A 53 -9.32 7.59 10.12
C GLY A 53 -9.30 7.38 11.63
N PRO A 54 -9.55 8.42 12.47
CA PRO A 54 -9.57 8.28 13.92
C PRO A 54 -10.54 7.19 14.41
N ILE A 55 -11.69 7.05 13.78
CA ILE A 55 -12.73 6.08 14.15
C ILE A 55 -12.23 4.64 13.89
N ILE A 56 -11.80 4.37 12.68
CA ILE A 56 -11.38 3.01 12.29
C ILE A 56 -10.05 2.60 12.92
N VAL A 57 -9.13 3.55 13.14
CA VAL A 57 -7.84 3.28 13.80
C VAL A 57 -8.04 3.02 15.29
N SER A 58 -8.96 3.76 15.97
CA SER A 58 -9.35 3.48 17.34
C SER A 58 -9.95 2.08 17.50
N ALA A 59 -10.76 1.64 16.52
CA ALA A 59 -11.26 0.26 16.46
C ALA A 59 -10.13 -0.78 16.38
N ALA A 60 -9.14 -0.55 15.53
CA ALA A 60 -7.98 -1.43 15.42
C ALA A 60 -7.10 -1.41 16.69
N GLU A 61 -6.93 -0.25 17.33
CA GLU A 61 -6.20 -0.12 18.58
C GLU A 61 -6.89 -0.91 19.72
N GLU A 62 -8.23 -0.83 19.83
CA GLU A 62 -9.00 -1.60 20.83
C GLU A 62 -8.81 -3.11 20.63
N ILE A 63 -8.87 -3.60 19.39
CA ILE A 63 -8.61 -4.99 19.06
C ILE A 63 -7.18 -5.40 19.41
N LEU A 64 -6.18 -4.58 19.07
CA LEU A 64 -4.78 -4.84 19.40
C LEU A 64 -4.54 -4.91 20.92
N GLN A 65 -5.16 -4.03 21.72
CA GLN A 65 -5.05 -4.03 23.17
C GLN A 65 -5.57 -5.34 23.80
N VAL A 66 -6.65 -5.89 23.25
CA VAL A 66 -7.20 -7.16 23.75
C VAL A 66 -6.37 -8.35 23.24
N LEU A 67 -6.04 -8.36 21.96
CA LEU A 67 -5.36 -9.47 21.30
C LEU A 67 -3.91 -9.64 21.77
N LEU A 68 -3.22 -8.53 22.05
CA LEU A 68 -1.81 -8.47 22.46
C LEU A 68 -1.63 -8.18 23.96
N LYS A 69 -2.67 -8.42 24.77
CA LYS A 69 -2.64 -8.08 26.20
C LYS A 69 -1.41 -8.65 26.91
N GLU A 70 -1.08 -9.90 26.67
CA GLU A 70 0.06 -10.56 27.29
C GLU A 70 1.39 -9.93 26.87
N GLU A 71 1.57 -9.70 25.56
CA GLU A 71 2.78 -9.11 24.99
C GLU A 71 2.97 -7.65 25.44
N LEU A 72 1.86 -6.91 25.62
CA LEU A 72 1.87 -5.54 26.15
C LEU A 72 2.23 -5.52 27.63
N ASP A 73 1.63 -6.39 28.43
CA ASP A 73 1.89 -6.50 29.88
C ASP A 73 3.34 -6.94 30.16
N GLU A 74 3.93 -7.76 29.29
CA GLU A 74 5.32 -8.22 29.37
C GLU A 74 6.34 -7.26 28.74
N GLY A 75 5.89 -6.18 28.09
CA GLY A 75 6.75 -5.22 27.41
C GLY A 75 7.40 -5.74 26.12
N LYS A 76 6.92 -6.85 25.56
CA LYS A 76 7.38 -7.40 24.28
C LYS A 76 6.84 -6.63 23.09
N VAL A 77 5.71 -5.94 23.26
CA VAL A 77 5.08 -5.06 22.29
C VAL A 77 4.78 -3.72 22.95
N SER A 78 4.90 -2.62 22.20
CA SER A 78 4.39 -1.30 22.59
C SER A 78 3.57 -0.68 21.48
N LEU A 79 2.49 0.03 21.86
CA LEU A 79 1.67 0.84 20.94
C LEU A 79 1.99 2.31 21.16
N GLU A 80 2.47 3.00 20.15
CA GLU A 80 2.92 4.40 20.23
C GLU A 80 2.06 5.30 19.36
N LYS A 81 1.27 6.19 19.97
CA LYS A 81 0.46 7.17 19.21
C LYS A 81 1.35 8.24 18.59
N ILE A 82 1.22 8.43 17.27
CA ILE A 82 2.00 9.37 16.48
C ILE A 82 1.06 10.38 15.84
N GLY A 83 1.17 11.63 16.25
CA GLY A 83 0.40 12.74 15.70
C GLY A 83 1.09 13.45 14.54
N GLY A 84 0.46 14.54 14.06
CA GLY A 84 1.05 15.47 13.12
C GLY A 84 0.77 15.19 11.63
N LEU A 85 0.10 14.08 11.28
CA LEU A 85 -0.15 13.73 9.88
C LEU A 85 -1.55 14.15 9.38
N THR A 86 -2.34 14.86 10.19
CA THR A 86 -3.64 15.37 9.77
C THR A 86 -3.50 16.48 8.71
N ILE A 87 -4.53 16.62 7.87
CA ILE A 87 -4.53 17.64 6.81
C ILE A 87 -4.43 19.06 7.40
N GLU A 88 -5.07 19.33 8.52
CA GLU A 88 -5.00 20.62 9.21
C GLU A 88 -3.58 20.96 9.63
N ASN A 89 -2.85 20.01 10.25
CA ASN A 89 -1.48 20.22 10.68
C ASN A 89 -0.54 20.39 9.48
N ARG A 90 -0.71 19.60 8.43
CA ARG A 90 0.12 19.69 7.22
C ARG A 90 -0.08 21.02 6.49
N LEU A 91 -1.31 21.54 6.42
CA LEU A 91 -1.61 22.86 5.86
C LEU A 91 -1.04 23.99 6.74
N ALA A 92 -1.21 23.89 8.06
CA ALA A 92 -0.71 24.90 9.00
C ALA A 92 0.81 25.01 9.00
N THR A 93 1.51 23.89 8.83
CA THR A 93 2.99 23.84 8.80
C THR A 93 3.57 24.00 7.40
N GLY A 94 2.76 23.89 6.34
CA GLY A 94 3.22 23.85 4.95
C GLY A 94 4.09 22.63 4.61
N GLN A 95 4.04 21.57 5.43
CA GLN A 95 4.85 20.37 5.26
C GLN A 95 3.95 19.17 4.90
N THR A 96 4.26 18.51 3.80
CA THR A 96 3.57 17.26 3.41
C THR A 96 3.78 16.16 4.45
N LEU A 97 4.99 16.06 5.00
CA LEU A 97 5.38 15.14 6.04
C LEU A 97 6.22 15.90 7.08
N PRO A 98 5.64 16.25 8.25
CA PRO A 98 6.37 16.96 9.31
C PRO A 98 7.55 16.13 9.81
N LYS A 99 8.69 16.78 10.04
CA LYS A 99 9.93 16.11 10.44
C LYS A 99 9.79 15.33 11.75
N ASP A 100 9.15 15.92 12.74
CA ASP A 100 8.97 15.26 14.04
C ASP A 100 8.09 14.01 13.93
N THR A 101 7.07 14.04 13.08
CA THR A 101 6.22 12.88 12.75
C THR A 101 7.04 11.78 12.09
N LEU A 102 7.87 12.12 11.09
CA LEU A 102 8.74 11.16 10.43
C LEU A 102 9.75 10.53 11.40
N GLU A 103 10.37 11.33 12.25
CA GLU A 103 11.33 10.82 13.25
C GLU A 103 10.64 9.97 14.33
N ALA A 104 9.40 10.22 14.68
CA ALA A 104 8.61 9.36 15.55
C ALA A 104 8.31 8.01 14.87
N ILE A 105 7.88 8.04 13.61
CA ILE A 105 7.63 6.82 12.82
C ILE A 105 8.90 5.98 12.69
N LYS A 106 10.06 6.58 12.43
CA LYS A 106 11.35 5.87 12.31
C LYS A 106 11.82 5.16 13.58
N LYS A 107 11.25 5.50 14.75
CA LYS A 107 11.51 4.79 16.01
C LYS A 107 10.69 3.52 16.16
N CYS A 108 9.65 3.36 15.36
CA CYS A 108 8.80 2.18 15.35
C CYS A 108 9.35 1.12 14.37
N ASP A 109 8.99 -0.12 14.59
CA ASP A 109 9.33 -1.24 13.71
C ASP A 109 8.35 -1.32 12.55
N VAL A 110 7.09 -1.12 12.86
CA VAL A 110 5.96 -1.03 11.93
C VAL A 110 5.01 0.05 12.39
N PHE A 111 4.14 0.52 11.51
CA PHE A 111 3.05 1.41 11.91
C PHE A 111 1.76 1.15 11.16
N LEU A 112 0.67 1.29 11.89
CA LEU A 112 -0.69 1.23 11.39
C LEU A 112 -1.18 2.66 11.15
N LYS A 113 -1.65 2.95 9.95
CA LYS A 113 -2.01 4.30 9.53
C LYS A 113 -3.43 4.37 8.99
N GLY A 114 -4.23 5.26 9.55
CA GLY A 114 -5.50 5.67 8.97
C GLY A 114 -5.33 6.45 7.67
N PRO A 115 -6.39 6.60 6.88
CA PRO A 115 -6.36 7.31 5.61
C PRO A 115 -6.01 8.80 5.80
N THR A 116 -5.36 9.39 4.79
CA THR A 116 -5.00 10.81 4.79
C THR A 116 -5.61 11.53 3.59
N THR A 117 -6.03 12.77 3.79
CA THR A 117 -6.62 13.62 2.75
C THR A 117 -5.54 14.32 1.94
N THR A 118 -5.68 14.29 0.61
CA THR A 118 -4.87 15.12 -0.30
C THR A 118 -5.74 16.24 -0.87
N PRO A 119 -5.43 17.53 -0.60
CA PRO A 119 -6.26 18.64 -1.06
C PRO A 119 -6.19 18.80 -2.58
N LYS A 120 -7.32 19.11 -3.22
CA LYS A 120 -7.37 19.42 -4.66
C LYS A 120 -6.66 20.75 -4.94
N GLY A 121 -5.73 20.75 -5.90
CA GLY A 121 -5.00 21.96 -6.30
C GLY A 121 -4.13 22.56 -5.17
N GLY A 122 -3.77 21.75 -4.18
CA GLY A 122 -3.17 22.22 -2.95
C GLY A 122 -1.65 22.38 -3.00
N THR A 123 -1.14 23.04 -1.96
CA THR A 123 0.28 23.32 -1.73
C THR A 123 1.03 22.13 -1.10
N VAL A 124 0.31 21.10 -0.64
CA VAL A 124 0.88 19.89 -0.04
C VAL A 124 0.56 18.67 -0.89
N GLU A 125 1.57 17.84 -1.12
CA GLU A 125 1.46 16.57 -1.82
C GLU A 125 0.74 15.50 -0.98
N SER A 126 0.53 14.31 -1.58
CA SER A 126 0.02 13.15 -0.84
C SER A 126 0.97 12.73 0.28
N ALA A 127 0.45 12.66 1.51
CA ALA A 127 1.22 12.15 2.65
C ALA A 127 1.65 10.68 2.45
N ASN A 128 0.83 9.87 1.78
CA ASN A 128 1.17 8.49 1.47
C ASN A 128 2.39 8.40 0.55
N VAL A 129 2.42 9.19 -0.53
CA VAL A 129 3.56 9.23 -1.46
C VAL A 129 4.83 9.70 -0.74
N ALA A 130 4.71 10.75 0.10
CA ALA A 130 5.84 11.26 0.88
C ALA A 130 6.39 10.22 1.87
N LEU A 131 5.51 9.49 2.58
CA LEU A 131 5.91 8.41 3.50
C LEU A 131 6.59 7.25 2.77
N ARG A 132 6.02 6.78 1.66
CA ARG A 132 6.57 5.69 0.84
C ARG A 132 7.97 6.02 0.36
N ARG A 133 8.19 7.26 -0.07
CA ARG A 133 9.50 7.76 -0.50
C ARG A 133 10.46 7.94 0.68
N ALA A 134 10.06 8.59 1.76
CA ALA A 134 10.91 8.90 2.91
C ALA A 134 11.37 7.66 3.71
N LEU A 135 10.60 6.57 3.65
CA LEU A 135 10.86 5.30 4.35
C LEU A 135 11.26 4.17 3.38
N ASP A 136 11.37 4.48 2.09
CA ASP A 136 11.67 3.54 1.01
C ASP A 136 10.78 2.28 1.02
N LEU A 137 9.46 2.49 1.12
CA LEU A 137 8.46 1.43 1.12
C LEU A 137 8.14 0.99 -0.30
N TYR A 138 9.03 0.24 -0.92
CA TYR A 138 9.01 -0.07 -2.35
C TYR A 138 7.95 -1.10 -2.77
N ALA A 139 7.46 -1.92 -1.86
CA ALA A 139 6.46 -2.94 -2.18
C ALA A 139 5.10 -2.60 -1.56
N ASN A 140 4.10 -2.30 -2.38
CA ASN A 140 2.71 -2.27 -1.94
C ASN A 140 2.08 -3.63 -2.19
N VAL A 141 1.73 -4.33 -1.10
CA VAL A 141 1.19 -5.68 -1.12
C VAL A 141 -0.30 -5.64 -0.77
N ARG A 142 -1.13 -6.13 -1.68
CA ARG A 142 -2.60 -6.16 -1.51
C ARG A 142 -3.14 -7.56 -1.79
N PRO A 143 -3.56 -8.33 -0.77
CA PRO A 143 -4.25 -9.59 -0.95
C PRO A 143 -5.73 -9.36 -1.29
N VAL A 144 -6.28 -10.21 -2.16
CA VAL A 144 -7.70 -10.24 -2.53
C VAL A 144 -8.16 -11.68 -2.54
N ALA A 145 -9.15 -12.03 -1.74
CA ALA A 145 -9.69 -13.37 -1.64
C ALA A 145 -11.21 -13.39 -1.90
N ILE A 146 -11.64 -14.26 -2.82
CA ILE A 146 -13.05 -14.52 -3.13
C ILE A 146 -13.22 -16.04 -3.17
N PRO A 147 -13.36 -16.69 -1.99
CA PRO A 147 -13.32 -18.15 -1.87
C PRO A 147 -14.37 -18.87 -2.72
N GLU A 148 -15.57 -18.33 -2.83
CA GLU A 148 -16.66 -18.86 -3.63
C GLU A 148 -16.38 -18.90 -5.14
N LYS A 149 -15.41 -18.10 -5.61
CA LYS A 149 -14.90 -18.07 -6.99
C LYS A 149 -13.55 -18.76 -7.15
N GLY A 150 -12.99 -19.32 -6.08
CA GLY A 150 -11.67 -19.93 -6.08
C GLY A 150 -10.55 -18.91 -6.31
N ILE A 151 -10.75 -17.66 -5.92
CA ILE A 151 -9.81 -16.56 -6.11
C ILE A 151 -9.04 -16.34 -4.81
N ASP A 152 -7.70 -16.34 -4.92
CA ASP A 152 -6.75 -16.02 -3.86
C ASP A 152 -5.54 -15.31 -4.50
N TRP A 153 -5.70 -14.03 -4.77
CA TRP A 153 -4.73 -13.16 -5.43
C TRP A 153 -3.88 -12.39 -4.42
N THR A 154 -2.64 -12.14 -4.77
CA THR A 154 -1.79 -11.17 -4.08
C THR A 154 -1.09 -10.29 -5.09
N PHE A 155 -1.29 -8.98 -4.97
CA PHE A 155 -0.69 -7.98 -5.85
C PHE A 155 0.58 -7.41 -5.22
N PHE A 156 1.67 -7.42 -5.98
CA PHE A 156 2.93 -6.75 -5.69
C PHE A 156 3.07 -5.56 -6.63
N ARG A 157 2.69 -4.40 -6.15
CA ARG A 157 2.81 -3.13 -6.85
C ARG A 157 4.11 -2.48 -6.46
N GLU A 158 4.98 -2.17 -7.44
CA GLU A 158 6.08 -1.26 -7.19
C GLU A 158 5.51 0.09 -6.70
N ASN A 159 6.11 0.71 -5.71
CA ASN A 159 5.46 1.75 -4.92
C ASN A 159 6.24 3.06 -4.83
N THR A 160 7.47 3.11 -5.32
CA THR A 160 8.38 4.26 -5.22
C THR A 160 8.84 4.82 -6.56
N GLU A 161 8.48 4.19 -7.66
CA GLU A 161 8.88 4.55 -9.02
C GLU A 161 7.67 4.86 -9.91
N GLY A 162 7.82 4.66 -11.21
CA GLY A 162 6.78 4.91 -12.19
C GLY A 162 6.54 6.39 -12.40
N GLU A 163 5.29 6.72 -12.60
CA GLU A 163 4.78 8.07 -12.79
C GLU A 163 4.76 8.88 -11.47
N TYR A 164 4.83 8.20 -10.32
CA TYR A 164 4.74 8.80 -8.99
C TYR A 164 6.07 9.41 -8.51
N GLU A 165 7.23 8.94 -9.02
CA GLU A 165 8.54 9.42 -8.56
C GLU A 165 8.74 10.89 -8.89
N LEU A 166 8.48 11.29 -10.12
CA LEU A 166 8.61 12.67 -10.54
C LEU A 166 7.33 13.48 -10.34
N GLY A 167 6.17 12.83 -10.28
CA GLY A 167 4.89 13.44 -9.96
C GLY A 167 4.62 14.71 -10.78
N SER A 168 4.48 15.84 -10.10
CA SER A 168 4.20 17.15 -10.72
C SER A 168 5.42 17.83 -11.37
N ARG A 169 6.56 17.16 -11.44
CA ARG A 169 7.81 17.70 -12.02
C ARG A 169 7.93 17.46 -13.53
N GLY A 170 6.81 17.41 -14.23
CA GLY A 170 6.74 17.36 -15.69
C GLY A 170 7.16 18.66 -16.35
N ILE A 171 7.12 18.68 -17.66
CA ILE A 171 7.41 19.85 -18.49
C ILE A 171 6.09 20.36 -19.07
N GLU A 172 5.81 21.65 -18.87
CA GLU A 172 4.62 22.29 -19.46
C GLU A 172 5.02 23.52 -20.27
N ILE A 173 4.48 23.61 -21.48
CA ILE A 173 4.42 24.85 -22.26
C ILE A 173 2.95 25.26 -22.30
N PRO A 174 2.54 26.28 -21.54
CA PRO A 174 1.15 26.63 -21.36
C PRO A 174 0.36 26.77 -22.68
N GLY A 175 -0.76 26.05 -22.77
CA GLY A 175 -1.61 26.07 -23.96
C GLY A 175 -1.06 25.33 -25.19
N LYS A 176 0.07 24.63 -25.08
CA LYS A 176 0.71 23.94 -26.21
C LYS A 176 1.05 22.48 -25.92
N LEU A 177 1.70 22.17 -24.82
CA LEU A 177 2.28 20.86 -24.57
C LEU A 177 2.43 20.63 -23.08
N ALA A 178 2.13 19.40 -22.61
CA ALA A 178 2.51 18.90 -21.30
C ALA A 178 3.15 17.50 -21.45
N MET A 179 4.18 17.20 -20.67
CA MET A 179 4.87 15.91 -20.62
C MET A 179 5.15 15.54 -19.18
N ASP A 180 4.76 14.34 -18.78
CA ASP A 180 5.17 13.70 -17.53
C ASP A 180 6.17 12.58 -17.80
N PHE A 181 6.88 12.14 -16.77
CA PHE A 181 7.92 11.13 -16.89
C PHE A 181 7.56 9.89 -16.09
N LYS A 182 7.82 8.73 -16.68
CA LYS A 182 7.79 7.43 -16.01
C LYS A 182 9.23 6.96 -15.77
N VAL A 183 9.56 6.66 -14.52
CA VAL A 183 10.88 6.17 -14.11
C VAL A 183 10.79 4.68 -13.78
N THR A 184 11.73 3.90 -14.31
CA THR A 184 11.92 2.49 -13.95
C THR A 184 13.43 2.26 -13.81
N THR A 185 13.87 1.78 -12.65
CA THR A 185 15.27 1.49 -12.40
C THR A 185 15.51 -0.01 -12.24
N LYS A 186 16.74 -0.46 -12.46
CA LYS A 186 17.11 -1.86 -12.26
C LYS A 186 16.96 -2.26 -10.79
N PRO A 187 17.57 -1.56 -9.80
CA PRO A 187 17.45 -1.95 -8.40
C PRO A 187 16.00 -1.88 -7.89
N GLY A 188 15.21 -0.89 -8.31
CA GLY A 188 13.79 -0.78 -7.94
C GLY A 188 12.95 -1.95 -8.44
N THR A 189 13.18 -2.37 -9.69
CA THR A 189 12.48 -3.53 -10.28
C THR A 189 12.95 -4.86 -9.67
N GLU A 190 14.25 -5.04 -9.46
CA GLU A 190 14.80 -6.27 -8.86
C GLU A 190 14.20 -6.55 -7.48
N ARG A 191 14.12 -5.53 -6.60
CA ARG A 191 13.61 -5.70 -5.24
C ARG A 191 12.12 -6.02 -5.18
N ILE A 192 11.29 -5.39 -6.02
CA ILE A 192 9.84 -5.72 -6.04
C ILE A 192 9.61 -7.09 -6.68
N ALA A 193 10.36 -7.46 -7.72
CA ALA A 193 10.30 -8.79 -8.31
C ALA A 193 10.70 -9.86 -7.29
N ARG A 194 11.82 -9.69 -6.60
CA ARG A 194 12.28 -10.59 -5.54
C ARG A 194 11.24 -10.74 -4.43
N ALA A 195 10.64 -9.65 -3.97
CA ALA A 195 9.57 -9.70 -2.96
C ALA A 195 8.37 -10.54 -3.42
N ALA A 196 7.95 -10.40 -4.68
CA ALA A 196 6.84 -11.18 -5.24
C ALA A 196 7.17 -12.68 -5.36
N PHE A 197 8.36 -13.03 -5.85
CA PHE A 197 8.78 -14.42 -6.00
C PHE A 197 9.06 -15.11 -4.65
N GLU A 198 9.69 -14.43 -3.69
CA GLU A 198 9.86 -14.95 -2.33
C GLU A 198 8.51 -15.20 -1.64
N PHE A 199 7.56 -14.28 -1.81
CA PHE A 199 6.20 -14.48 -1.32
C PHE A 199 5.56 -15.71 -1.98
N ALA A 200 5.63 -15.82 -3.30
CA ALA A 200 5.07 -16.96 -4.03
C ALA A 200 5.66 -18.28 -3.52
N LYS A 201 6.98 -18.37 -3.38
CA LYS A 201 7.70 -19.54 -2.86
C LYS A 201 7.28 -19.88 -1.43
N LYS A 202 7.28 -18.90 -0.52
CA LYS A 202 6.92 -19.08 0.89
C LYS A 202 5.49 -19.56 1.07
N ASN A 203 4.56 -19.08 0.24
CA ASN A 203 3.13 -19.38 0.35
C ASN A 203 2.67 -20.50 -0.61
N GLY A 204 3.60 -21.20 -1.26
CA GLY A 204 3.28 -22.33 -2.14
C GLY A 204 2.56 -21.96 -3.43
N LYS A 205 2.56 -20.67 -3.80
CA LYS A 205 1.99 -20.17 -5.05
C LYS A 205 2.83 -20.65 -6.24
N LYS A 206 2.15 -20.95 -7.35
CA LYS A 206 2.77 -21.57 -8.52
C LYS A 206 2.86 -20.68 -9.75
N ASN A 207 2.23 -19.51 -9.69
CA ASN A 207 2.09 -18.61 -10.82
C ASN A 207 2.36 -17.15 -10.42
N VAL A 208 3.20 -16.46 -11.19
CA VAL A 208 3.41 -15.01 -11.12
C VAL A 208 3.09 -14.38 -12.48
N ALA A 209 2.11 -13.49 -12.51
CA ALA A 209 1.74 -12.71 -13.69
C ALA A 209 2.49 -11.36 -13.66
N ILE A 210 3.40 -11.15 -14.59
CA ILE A 210 4.06 -9.86 -14.83
C ILE A 210 3.15 -9.02 -15.71
N VAL A 211 2.62 -7.91 -15.17
CA VAL A 211 1.61 -7.10 -15.85
C VAL A 211 2.18 -5.74 -16.22
N THR A 212 2.29 -5.46 -17.50
CA THR A 212 2.92 -4.26 -18.04
C THR A 212 2.17 -3.71 -19.27
N LYS A 213 2.68 -2.65 -19.89
CA LYS A 213 2.30 -2.21 -21.24
C LYS A 213 3.53 -2.18 -22.17
N ALA A 214 4.38 -3.18 -22.08
CA ALA A 214 5.68 -3.26 -22.77
C ALA A 214 5.58 -3.21 -24.31
N ASN A 215 4.41 -3.55 -24.89
CA ASN A 215 4.18 -3.37 -26.32
C ASN A 215 4.14 -1.89 -26.75
N ILE A 216 3.85 -0.98 -25.84
CA ILE A 216 3.81 0.49 -26.05
C ILE A 216 4.99 1.16 -25.32
N MET A 217 5.13 0.95 -24.03
CA MET A 217 6.18 1.54 -23.18
C MET A 217 7.45 0.70 -23.19
N LYS A 218 8.10 0.63 -24.37
CA LYS A 218 9.19 -0.32 -24.63
C LYS A 218 10.44 -0.14 -23.78
N LYS A 219 10.70 1.06 -23.25
CA LYS A 219 11.88 1.32 -22.41
C LYS A 219 11.57 1.03 -20.94
N THR A 220 10.58 1.66 -20.36
CA THR A 220 10.27 1.49 -18.95
C THR A 220 9.67 0.12 -18.66
N ASP A 221 8.55 -0.21 -19.29
CA ASP A 221 7.85 -1.48 -19.05
C ASP A 221 8.59 -2.68 -19.67
N GLY A 222 9.28 -2.47 -20.79
CA GLY A 222 10.14 -3.50 -21.38
C GLY A 222 11.32 -3.86 -20.48
N ASN A 223 11.98 -2.87 -19.85
CA ASN A 223 13.02 -3.12 -18.85
C ASN A 223 12.45 -3.79 -17.60
N PHE A 224 11.28 -3.32 -17.11
CA PHE A 224 10.61 -3.94 -15.97
C PHE A 224 10.37 -5.43 -16.21
N SER A 225 9.74 -5.80 -17.34
CA SER A 225 9.51 -7.22 -17.68
C SER A 225 10.82 -8.00 -17.80
N ALA A 226 11.83 -7.47 -18.48
CA ALA A 226 13.12 -8.15 -18.67
C ALA A 226 13.81 -8.44 -17.32
N ILE A 227 13.86 -7.47 -16.42
CA ILE A 227 14.46 -7.63 -15.09
C ILE A 227 13.64 -8.61 -14.24
N CYS A 228 12.31 -8.57 -14.31
CA CYS A 228 11.47 -9.55 -13.63
C CYS A 228 11.77 -10.99 -14.10
N HIS A 229 12.03 -11.20 -15.39
CA HIS A 229 12.45 -12.51 -15.92
C HIS A 229 13.85 -12.91 -15.47
N GLU A 230 14.80 -11.95 -15.34
CA GLU A 230 16.11 -12.23 -14.76
C GLU A 230 15.98 -12.78 -13.34
N ILE A 231 15.15 -12.16 -12.49
CA ILE A 231 14.88 -12.63 -11.13
C ILE A 231 14.10 -13.95 -11.13
N ALA A 232 13.11 -14.11 -12.00
CA ALA A 232 12.32 -15.33 -12.12
C ALA A 232 13.17 -16.59 -12.37
N ALA A 233 14.29 -16.46 -13.07
CA ALA A 233 15.22 -17.57 -13.32
C ALA A 233 15.80 -18.18 -12.02
N GLU A 234 15.79 -17.46 -10.90
CA GLU A 234 16.19 -17.95 -9.58
C GLU A 234 15.10 -18.83 -8.91
N TYR A 235 13.87 -18.87 -9.49
CA TYR A 235 12.68 -19.55 -8.94
C TYR A 235 12.06 -20.53 -9.95
N PRO A 236 12.77 -21.61 -10.33
CA PRO A 236 12.37 -22.49 -11.44
C PRO A 236 11.06 -23.25 -11.22
N ASP A 237 10.59 -23.33 -9.98
CA ASP A 237 9.34 -24.01 -9.62
C ASP A 237 8.09 -23.10 -9.72
N ILE A 238 8.27 -21.84 -10.10
CA ILE A 238 7.20 -20.84 -10.23
C ILE A 238 7.04 -20.49 -11.71
N ALA A 239 5.84 -20.71 -12.24
CA ALA A 239 5.52 -20.34 -13.61
C ALA A 239 5.37 -18.82 -13.74
N VAL A 240 5.84 -18.27 -14.86
CA VAL A 240 5.77 -16.83 -15.13
C VAL A 240 5.01 -16.58 -16.42
N GLU A 241 4.10 -15.62 -16.38
CA GLU A 241 3.32 -15.20 -17.53
C GLU A 241 3.40 -13.69 -17.70
N ASP A 242 3.63 -13.22 -18.94
CA ASP A 242 3.55 -11.81 -19.28
C ASP A 242 2.17 -11.45 -19.76
N TRP A 243 1.61 -10.37 -19.19
CA TRP A 243 0.30 -9.86 -19.55
C TRP A 243 0.34 -8.36 -19.79
N TYR A 244 -0.38 -7.89 -20.81
CA TYR A 244 -0.61 -6.46 -20.96
C TYR A 244 -1.74 -6.01 -20.06
N ILE A 245 -1.59 -4.82 -19.46
CA ILE A 245 -2.52 -4.29 -18.45
C ILE A 245 -3.97 -4.25 -18.94
N ASP A 246 -4.23 -3.88 -20.17
CA ASP A 246 -5.57 -3.80 -20.75
C ASP A 246 -6.27 -5.16 -20.81
N ILE A 247 -5.59 -6.21 -21.25
CA ILE A 247 -6.17 -7.55 -21.26
C ILE A 247 -6.22 -8.16 -19.87
N MET A 248 -5.29 -7.82 -18.98
CA MET A 248 -5.35 -8.29 -17.59
C MET A 248 -6.57 -7.70 -16.86
N THR A 249 -6.85 -6.41 -17.02
CA THR A 249 -8.07 -5.77 -16.51
C THR A 249 -9.33 -6.54 -16.95
N ALA A 250 -9.43 -6.88 -18.22
CA ALA A 250 -10.53 -7.70 -18.72
C ALA A 250 -10.56 -9.14 -18.14
N ASN A 251 -9.38 -9.68 -17.82
CA ASN A 251 -9.27 -11.05 -17.30
C ASN A 251 -9.67 -11.15 -15.82
N LEU A 252 -9.50 -10.11 -15.01
CA LEU A 252 -9.93 -10.13 -13.60
C LEU A 252 -11.45 -10.33 -13.47
N VAL A 253 -12.22 -9.79 -14.39
CA VAL A 253 -13.69 -9.95 -14.40
C VAL A 253 -14.16 -11.17 -15.20
N ASN A 254 -13.24 -11.93 -15.80
CA ASN A 254 -13.56 -13.13 -16.57
C ASN A 254 -13.54 -14.37 -15.67
N GLU A 255 -14.71 -14.80 -15.21
CA GLU A 255 -14.86 -15.94 -14.28
C GLU A 255 -14.23 -17.26 -14.76
N LYS A 256 -14.00 -17.42 -16.09
CA LYS A 256 -13.40 -18.64 -16.63
C LYS A 256 -11.89 -18.76 -16.39
N ILE A 257 -11.22 -17.62 -16.20
CA ILE A 257 -9.76 -17.58 -16.10
C ILE A 257 -9.25 -16.84 -14.86
N ALA A 258 -10.09 -16.09 -14.18
CA ALA A 258 -9.71 -15.27 -13.03
C ALA A 258 -9.05 -16.11 -11.91
N SER A 259 -9.62 -17.29 -11.62
CA SER A 259 -9.12 -18.20 -10.56
C SER A 259 -7.77 -18.86 -10.87
N ARG A 260 -7.25 -18.74 -12.11
CA ARG A 260 -5.92 -19.30 -12.44
C ARG A 260 -4.77 -18.41 -11.97
N PHE A 261 -5.02 -17.11 -11.73
CA PHE A 261 -4.00 -16.17 -11.27
C PHE A 261 -3.81 -16.27 -9.77
N GLU A 262 -2.58 -16.08 -9.32
CA GLU A 262 -2.22 -16.15 -7.90
C GLU A 262 -1.45 -14.92 -7.44
N VAL A 263 -0.33 -14.60 -8.08
CA VAL A 263 0.51 -13.44 -7.73
C VAL A 263 0.63 -12.53 -8.95
N PHE A 264 0.44 -11.24 -8.72
CA PHE A 264 0.59 -10.20 -9.74
C PHE A 264 1.77 -9.31 -9.40
N LEU A 265 2.62 -9.04 -10.38
CA LEU A 265 3.77 -8.17 -10.27
C LEU A 265 3.64 -7.02 -11.27
N LEU A 266 3.56 -5.78 -10.77
CA LEU A 266 3.17 -4.63 -11.57
C LEU A 266 4.00 -3.38 -11.27
N PRO A 267 4.24 -2.52 -12.29
CA PRO A 267 4.63 -1.13 -12.09
C PRO A 267 3.57 -0.35 -11.30
N ASN A 268 3.98 0.78 -10.75
CA ASN A 268 3.22 1.57 -9.77
C ASN A 268 1.81 1.91 -10.22
N LEU A 269 1.63 2.64 -11.32
CA LEU A 269 0.31 3.13 -11.76
C LEU A 269 -0.65 1.99 -12.12
N TYR A 270 -0.18 0.96 -12.80
CA TYR A 270 -1.01 -0.19 -13.15
C TYR A 270 -1.45 -0.97 -11.92
N GLY A 271 -0.54 -1.10 -10.94
CA GLY A 271 -0.86 -1.72 -9.66
C GLY A 271 -1.91 -0.92 -8.88
N ASP A 272 -1.87 0.41 -8.92
CA ASP A 272 -2.88 1.26 -8.28
C ASP A 272 -4.27 1.01 -8.84
N ILE A 273 -4.39 1.04 -10.18
CA ILE A 273 -5.67 0.89 -10.86
C ILE A 273 -6.23 -0.54 -10.69
N LEU A 274 -5.40 -1.54 -10.98
CA LEU A 274 -5.84 -2.94 -11.02
C LEU A 274 -6.22 -3.48 -9.63
N THR A 275 -5.55 -3.02 -8.58
CA THR A 275 -5.87 -3.46 -7.21
C THR A 275 -7.18 -2.87 -6.69
N ASP A 276 -7.58 -1.69 -7.14
CA ASP A 276 -8.87 -1.10 -6.77
C ASP A 276 -10.03 -1.85 -7.47
N GLU A 277 -9.84 -2.25 -8.74
CA GLU A 277 -10.78 -3.14 -9.42
C GLU A 277 -10.89 -4.51 -8.71
N ALA A 278 -9.76 -5.11 -8.36
CA ALA A 278 -9.73 -6.39 -7.65
C ALA A 278 -10.41 -6.30 -6.27
N ALA A 279 -10.17 -5.22 -5.52
CA ALA A 279 -10.86 -4.97 -4.25
C ALA A 279 -12.38 -4.81 -4.43
N GLN A 280 -12.83 -4.18 -5.52
CA GLN A 280 -14.26 -4.05 -5.83
C GLN A 280 -14.90 -5.42 -6.10
N LEU A 281 -14.19 -6.36 -6.74
CA LEU A 281 -14.65 -7.73 -6.95
C LEU A 281 -14.80 -8.53 -5.64
N GLN A 282 -13.98 -8.23 -4.63
CA GLN A 282 -14.03 -8.83 -3.29
C GLN A 282 -15.21 -8.31 -2.45
N GLY A 283 -15.82 -7.19 -2.83
CA GLY A 283 -16.93 -6.55 -2.10
C GLY A 283 -16.65 -5.10 -1.75
N GLY A 284 -15.64 -4.48 -2.36
CA GLY A 284 -15.28 -3.08 -2.24
C GLY A 284 -13.96 -2.86 -1.50
N VAL A 285 -13.41 -1.66 -1.67
CA VAL A 285 -12.13 -1.24 -1.07
C VAL A 285 -12.15 -1.27 0.48
N GLY A 286 -13.33 -1.28 1.09
CA GLY A 286 -13.51 -1.39 2.54
C GLY A 286 -13.20 -2.79 3.11
N THR A 287 -13.00 -3.81 2.27
CA THR A 287 -12.81 -5.20 2.69
C THR A 287 -11.36 -5.70 2.56
N ALA A 288 -10.46 -4.90 2.00
CA ALA A 288 -9.08 -5.26 1.75
C ALA A 288 -8.12 -4.43 2.63
N GLY A 289 -7.07 -5.08 3.14
CA GLY A 289 -5.95 -4.41 3.79
C GLY A 289 -4.80 -4.18 2.83
N SER A 290 -3.91 -3.24 3.14
CA SER A 290 -2.72 -2.92 2.36
C SER A 290 -1.49 -2.86 3.24
N ALA A 291 -0.41 -3.50 2.80
CA ALA A 291 0.92 -3.33 3.36
C ALA A 291 1.81 -2.56 2.39
N ASN A 292 2.59 -1.61 2.91
CA ASN A 292 3.65 -0.95 2.17
C ASN A 292 4.96 -1.29 2.88
N THR A 293 5.80 -2.08 2.26
CA THR A 293 7.00 -2.62 2.89
C THR A 293 8.27 -2.20 2.17
N GLY A 294 9.30 -1.92 2.94
CA GLY A 294 10.67 -1.73 2.52
C GLY A 294 11.58 -2.67 3.29
N ASP A 295 12.90 -2.52 3.11
CA ASP A 295 13.88 -3.37 3.81
C ASP A 295 13.93 -3.10 5.32
N ARG A 296 13.56 -1.90 5.76
CA ARG A 296 13.68 -1.47 7.16
C ARG A 296 12.36 -1.12 7.82
N TYR A 297 11.42 -0.58 7.08
CA TYR A 297 10.16 -0.05 7.60
C TYR A 297 8.98 -0.71 6.91
N ALA A 298 7.85 -0.81 7.62
CA ALA A 298 6.60 -1.26 7.04
C ALA A 298 5.43 -0.44 7.56
N MET A 299 4.56 -0.03 6.65
CA MET A 299 3.32 0.70 6.89
C MET A 299 2.12 -0.16 6.51
N PHE A 300 1.15 -0.24 7.39
CA PHE A 300 -0.09 -0.97 7.15
C PHE A 300 -1.25 0.02 7.17
N GLU A 301 -2.12 -0.05 6.18
CA GLU A 301 -3.20 0.93 6.02
C GLU A 301 -4.45 0.33 5.38
N ALA A 302 -5.59 0.98 5.60
CA ALA A 302 -6.80 0.70 4.83
C ALA A 302 -6.60 1.09 3.36
N VAL A 303 -7.25 0.36 2.44
CA VAL A 303 -7.17 0.65 1.01
C VAL A 303 -7.97 1.89 0.65
N HIS A 304 -9.11 2.13 1.33
CA HIS A 304 -9.97 3.30 1.07
C HIS A 304 -9.38 4.63 1.57
N GLY A 305 -9.90 5.73 1.03
CA GLY A 305 -9.54 7.11 1.44
C GLY A 305 -10.20 7.55 2.75
N SER A 306 -9.97 8.82 3.12
CA SER A 306 -10.45 9.43 4.39
C SER A 306 -11.94 9.69 4.47
N ALA A 307 -12.70 9.54 3.38
CA ALA A 307 -14.14 9.71 3.30
C ALA A 307 -14.67 10.96 4.06
N PRO A 308 -14.17 12.19 3.78
CA PRO A 308 -14.53 13.39 4.52
C PRO A 308 -16.05 13.66 4.46
N ARG A 309 -16.69 13.28 3.37
CA ARG A 309 -18.13 13.42 3.20
C ARG A 309 -18.94 12.67 4.27
N MET A 310 -18.50 11.46 4.68
CA MET A 310 -19.18 10.73 5.76
C MET A 310 -19.16 11.50 7.09
N ILE A 311 -18.07 12.24 7.35
CA ILE A 311 -17.96 13.07 8.55
C ILE A 311 -18.88 14.28 8.43
N GLU A 312 -18.90 14.96 7.29
CA GLU A 312 -19.78 16.11 7.00
C GLU A 312 -21.28 15.75 7.11
N GLU A 313 -21.65 14.55 6.70
CA GLU A 313 -23.04 14.05 6.76
C GLU A 313 -23.40 13.40 8.12
N GLY A 314 -22.46 13.34 9.09
CA GLY A 314 -22.70 12.74 10.40
C GLY A 314 -22.76 11.21 10.39
N LEU A 315 -22.21 10.58 9.35
CA LEU A 315 -22.20 9.12 9.15
C LEU A 315 -20.90 8.44 9.61
N GLY A 316 -20.01 9.16 10.29
CA GLY A 316 -18.70 8.64 10.71
C GLY A 316 -18.78 7.35 11.53
N ASP A 317 -19.77 7.21 12.41
CA ASP A 317 -19.96 6.03 13.25
C ASP A 317 -20.28 4.76 12.45
N TYR A 318 -20.72 4.90 11.20
CA TYR A 318 -21.00 3.81 10.26
C TYR A 318 -19.82 3.50 9.33
N ALA A 319 -18.62 4.04 9.59
CA ALA A 319 -17.43 3.70 8.85
C ALA A 319 -16.97 2.27 9.15
N SER A 320 -16.80 1.44 8.11
CA SER A 320 -16.36 0.06 8.28
C SER A 320 -14.90 -0.02 8.73
N PRO A 321 -14.60 -0.71 9.84
CA PRO A 321 -13.21 -0.93 10.27
C PRO A 321 -12.56 -2.15 9.58
N GLU A 322 -13.26 -2.88 8.73
CA GLU A 322 -12.76 -4.16 8.19
C GLU A 322 -11.42 -3.98 7.46
N SER A 323 -11.28 -2.97 6.62
CA SER A 323 -10.07 -2.74 5.84
C SER A 323 -8.84 -2.51 6.73
N ILE A 324 -8.94 -1.66 7.76
CA ILE A 324 -7.83 -1.41 8.69
C ILE A 324 -7.54 -2.63 9.57
N LEU A 325 -8.55 -3.43 9.92
CA LEU A 325 -8.39 -4.68 10.66
C LEU A 325 -7.72 -5.76 9.80
N ARG A 326 -8.03 -5.85 8.51
CA ARG A 326 -7.29 -6.71 7.55
C ARG A 326 -5.83 -6.27 7.41
N ALA A 327 -5.57 -4.96 7.38
CA ALA A 327 -4.20 -4.44 7.41
C ALA A 327 -3.50 -4.78 8.74
N THR A 328 -4.23 -4.80 9.87
CA THR A 328 -3.72 -5.23 11.18
C THR A 328 -3.32 -6.70 11.17
N VAL A 329 -4.10 -7.58 10.53
CA VAL A 329 -3.71 -9.00 10.32
C VAL A 329 -2.38 -9.09 9.59
N MET A 330 -2.22 -8.34 8.49
CA MET A 330 -0.97 -8.32 7.72
C MET A 330 0.21 -7.80 8.58
N MET A 331 -0.02 -6.78 9.40
CA MET A 331 0.99 -6.23 10.31
C MET A 331 1.44 -7.26 11.36
N LEU A 332 0.52 -7.93 11.99
CA LEU A 332 0.81 -8.97 13.00
C LEU A 332 1.63 -10.13 12.39
N SER A 333 1.24 -10.59 11.20
CA SER A 333 2.00 -11.60 10.46
C SER A 333 3.40 -11.12 10.10
N HIS A 334 3.55 -9.86 9.68
CA HIS A 334 4.83 -9.26 9.30
C HIS A 334 5.82 -9.20 10.48
N VAL A 335 5.34 -8.88 11.68
CA VAL A 335 6.19 -8.84 12.89
C VAL A 335 6.36 -10.19 13.58
N GLY A 336 5.91 -11.29 12.97
CA GLY A 336 6.08 -12.66 13.47
C GLY A 336 5.06 -13.10 14.52
N LEU A 337 4.01 -12.32 14.78
CA LEU A 337 2.89 -12.66 15.66
C LEU A 337 1.80 -13.46 14.89
N GLN A 338 2.22 -14.56 14.25
CA GLN A 338 1.37 -15.30 13.29
C GLN A 338 0.11 -15.87 13.97
N GLU A 339 0.21 -16.42 15.17
CA GLU A 339 -0.94 -16.95 15.91
C GLU A 339 -2.01 -15.88 16.17
N LYS A 340 -1.59 -14.67 16.53
CA LYS A 340 -2.49 -13.52 16.74
C LYS A 340 -3.09 -13.04 15.41
N ALA A 341 -2.31 -13.04 14.33
CA ALA A 341 -2.78 -12.72 12.99
C ALA A 341 -3.87 -13.70 12.53
N ASP A 342 -3.62 -15.02 12.67
CA ASP A 342 -4.56 -16.07 12.27
C ASP A 342 -5.86 -16.00 13.07
N ARG A 343 -5.76 -15.73 14.39
CA ARG A 343 -6.92 -15.56 15.27
C ARG A 343 -7.80 -14.39 14.85
N LEU A 344 -7.18 -13.23 14.55
CA LEU A 344 -7.92 -12.05 14.07
C LEU A 344 -8.53 -12.31 12.70
N ALA A 345 -7.80 -12.93 11.78
CA ALA A 345 -8.28 -13.26 10.44
C ALA A 345 -9.50 -14.19 10.50
N ALA A 346 -9.41 -15.27 11.29
CA ALA A 346 -10.50 -16.23 11.47
C ALA A 346 -11.75 -15.58 12.08
N ALA A 347 -11.58 -14.68 13.05
CA ALA A 347 -12.69 -13.94 13.65
C ALA A 347 -13.39 -13.01 12.65
N LEU A 348 -12.61 -12.29 11.81
CA LEU A 348 -13.14 -11.44 10.74
C LEU A 348 -13.91 -12.27 9.69
N ASP A 349 -13.37 -13.41 9.29
CA ASP A 349 -13.99 -14.29 8.31
C ASP A 349 -15.28 -14.91 8.86
N ALA A 350 -15.29 -15.32 10.13
CA ALA A 350 -16.47 -15.84 10.80
C ALA A 350 -17.59 -14.79 10.89
N LEU A 351 -17.24 -13.57 11.27
CA LEU A 351 -18.21 -12.47 11.37
C LEU A 351 -18.82 -12.13 10.00
N ARG A 352 -17.98 -12.08 8.96
CA ARG A 352 -18.43 -11.88 7.58
C ARG A 352 -19.34 -12.99 7.08
N ALA A 353 -19.00 -14.26 7.34
CA ALA A 353 -19.80 -15.43 6.94
C ALA A 353 -21.16 -15.45 7.64
N GLN A 354 -21.25 -15.01 8.88
CA GLN A 354 -22.52 -14.92 9.62
C GLN A 354 -23.45 -13.84 9.05
N GLY A 355 -22.90 -12.75 8.48
CA GLY A 355 -23.68 -11.64 7.94
C GLY A 355 -24.57 -10.91 8.96
N ALA A 356 -24.36 -11.16 10.26
CA ALA A 356 -25.19 -10.62 11.33
C ALA A 356 -24.86 -9.16 11.67
N VAL A 357 -23.63 -8.73 11.44
CA VAL A 357 -23.15 -7.37 11.71
C VAL A 357 -22.47 -6.84 10.45
N VAL A 358 -23.22 -6.04 9.69
CA VAL A 358 -22.74 -5.43 8.44
C VAL A 358 -22.55 -3.94 8.67
N VAL A 359 -21.38 -3.43 8.32
CA VAL A 359 -21.06 -1.99 8.34
C VAL A 359 -20.77 -1.54 6.93
N ASP A 360 -21.66 -0.77 6.33
CA ASP A 360 -21.61 -0.37 4.91
C ASP A 360 -21.70 1.13 4.68
N GLY A 361 -21.63 1.91 5.76
CA GLY A 361 -21.70 3.38 5.71
C GLY A 361 -23.11 3.94 5.82
N THR A 362 -24.13 3.11 6.09
CA THR A 362 -25.53 3.53 6.21
C THR A 362 -26.08 3.35 7.62
N PRO A 363 -26.99 4.25 8.10
CA PRO A 363 -27.60 4.15 9.43
C PRO A 363 -28.54 2.96 9.61
N GLU A 364 -28.94 2.32 8.53
CA GLU A 364 -29.80 1.12 8.54
C GLU A 364 -29.04 -0.12 9.01
N ASN A 365 -27.72 -0.09 8.97
CA ASN A 365 -26.82 -1.16 9.34
C ASN A 365 -26.02 -0.84 10.62
N ALA A 366 -25.12 -1.74 10.99
CA ALA A 366 -24.36 -1.63 12.22
C ALA A 366 -23.34 -0.49 12.20
N THR A 367 -23.04 0.03 13.37
CA THR A 367 -21.95 0.98 13.61
C THR A 367 -20.60 0.28 13.69
N CYS A 368 -19.51 1.04 13.52
CA CYS A 368 -18.13 0.60 13.77
C CYS A 368 -17.97 -0.04 15.16
N LYS A 369 -18.57 0.59 16.18
CA LYS A 369 -18.50 0.12 17.57
C LYS A 369 -19.22 -1.22 17.78
N GLU A 370 -20.39 -1.42 17.17
CA GLU A 370 -21.11 -2.69 17.22
C GLU A 370 -20.30 -3.81 16.52
N PHE A 371 -19.66 -3.51 15.39
CA PHE A 371 -18.76 -4.43 14.72
C PHE A 371 -17.59 -4.83 15.62
N VAL A 372 -16.91 -3.87 16.24
CA VAL A 372 -15.80 -4.13 17.17
C VAL A 372 -16.25 -4.98 18.35
N SER A 373 -17.42 -4.69 18.93
CA SER A 373 -17.98 -5.47 20.05
C SER A 373 -18.23 -6.92 19.65
N ALA A 374 -18.84 -7.15 18.49
CA ALA A 374 -19.07 -8.50 17.97
C ALA A 374 -17.77 -9.23 17.64
N LEU A 375 -16.77 -8.53 17.08
CA LEU A 375 -15.46 -9.10 16.79
C LEU A 375 -14.72 -9.51 18.07
N LEU A 376 -14.79 -8.70 19.14
CA LEU A 376 -14.19 -9.02 20.43
C LEU A 376 -14.80 -10.27 21.08
N GLU A 377 -16.08 -10.56 20.82
CA GLU A 377 -16.71 -11.81 21.27
C GLU A 377 -16.17 -13.03 20.53
N GLN A 378 -15.80 -12.90 19.26
CA GLN A 378 -15.17 -13.97 18.48
C GLN A 378 -13.68 -14.17 18.84
N ILE A 379 -13.02 -13.13 19.31
CA ILE A 379 -11.60 -13.17 19.67
C ILE A 379 -11.40 -13.73 21.10
N LYS A 380 -12.32 -13.60 22.01
CA LYS A 380 -12.22 -14.15 23.38
C LYS A 380 -12.28 -15.68 23.37
#